data_09c868a4f431a50a3eff7d8d505f4650
#
_entry.id   09c868a4f431a50a3eff7d8d505f4650
#
_cell.length_a   1.000
_cell.length_b   1.000
_cell.length_c   1.000
_cell.angle_alpha   90.00
_cell.angle_beta   90.00
_cell.angle_gamma   90.00
#
_symmetry.space_group_name_H-M   'P 1'
#
loop_
_entity.id
_entity.type
_entity.pdbx_description
1 polymer ?
#
loop_
_entity_poly.entity_id
_entity_poly.type
_entity_poly.pdbx_seq_one_letter_code
_entity_poly.pdbx_strand_id
1 'polypeptide(L)'
;MVVFATPLYYYGMSAQLKTVVDRFCAYNSSLNRRHLKSALLTVAWNSQDWTFEALEAHYKTLVRYINFEDMGMVLGYGCGTPSMTRAGKYPEMAYKLGRSL
;
A
#
# COMPACT_ATOMS: atom_id res chain seq x y z
N MET A 1 0.44 -11.43 -8.44
CA MET A 1 0.92 -10.45 -7.47
C MET A 1 0.20 -9.13 -7.63
N VAL A 2 -0.08 -8.43 -6.53
CA VAL A 2 -0.73 -7.12 -6.52
C VAL A 2 0.12 -6.15 -5.70
N VAL A 3 0.50 -5.02 -6.29
CA VAL A 3 1.15 -3.92 -5.56
C VAL A 3 0.15 -2.77 -5.47
N PHE A 4 -0.22 -2.42 -4.25
CA PHE A 4 -1.09 -1.28 -3.98
C PHE A 4 -0.19 -0.04 -3.86
N ALA A 5 -0.29 0.87 -4.81
CA ALA A 5 0.48 2.11 -4.82
C ALA A 5 -0.48 3.29 -4.73
N THR A 6 -0.39 4.07 -3.66
CA THR A 6 -1.34 5.16 -3.39
C THR A 6 -0.68 6.27 -2.59
N PRO A 7 -0.97 7.55 -2.91
CA PRO A 7 -0.73 8.60 -1.93
C PRO A 7 -1.66 8.43 -0.73
N LEU A 8 -1.29 9.02 0.39
CA LEU A 8 -2.18 9.08 1.55
C LEU A 8 -3.07 10.31 1.42
N TYR A 9 -4.37 10.10 1.27
CA TYR A 9 -5.37 11.17 1.22
C TYR A 9 -6.32 11.02 2.40
N TYR A 10 -6.28 12.00 3.31
CA TYR A 10 -7.06 11.95 4.56
C TYR A 10 -6.96 10.59 5.25
N TYR A 11 -5.71 10.11 5.35
CA TYR A 11 -5.33 8.91 6.10
C TYR A 11 -5.82 7.59 5.51
N GLY A 12 -6.26 7.61 4.26
CA GLY A 12 -6.67 6.43 3.51
C GLY A 12 -6.04 6.39 2.13
N MET A 13 -6.37 5.36 1.36
CA MET A 13 -5.97 5.28 -0.04
C MET A 13 -6.76 6.27 -0.89
N SER A 14 -6.25 6.57 -2.10
CA SER A 14 -6.97 7.43 -3.04
C SER A 14 -8.34 6.84 -3.38
N ALA A 15 -9.29 7.73 -3.72
CA ALA A 15 -10.62 7.29 -4.13
C ALA A 15 -10.58 6.38 -5.36
N GLN A 16 -9.68 6.66 -6.29
CA GLN A 16 -9.50 5.85 -7.49
C GLN A 16 -9.10 4.41 -7.14
N LEU A 17 -8.13 4.25 -6.24
CA LEU A 17 -7.72 2.91 -5.80
C LEU A 17 -8.83 2.22 -5.01
N LYS A 18 -9.51 2.95 -4.12
CA LYS A 18 -10.62 2.40 -3.34
C LYS A 18 -11.75 1.90 -4.25
N THR A 19 -12.02 2.59 -5.33
CA THR A 19 -13.01 2.16 -6.33
C THR A 19 -12.65 0.80 -6.92
N VAL A 20 -11.37 0.58 -7.23
CA VAL A 20 -10.89 -0.72 -7.72
C VAL A 20 -11.04 -1.80 -6.65
N VAL A 21 -10.63 -1.49 -5.41
CA VAL A 21 -10.74 -2.42 -4.28
C VAL A 21 -12.20 -2.80 -4.01
N ASP A 22 -13.12 -1.85 -4.07
CA ASP A 22 -14.54 -2.11 -3.86
C ASP A 22 -15.10 -3.07 -4.91
N ARG A 23 -14.54 -3.09 -6.12
CA ARG A 23 -14.93 -4.01 -7.17
C ARG A 23 -14.40 -5.43 -6.97
N PHE A 24 -13.47 -5.64 -6.06
CA PHE A 24 -13.02 -6.98 -5.70
C PHE A 24 -14.17 -7.87 -5.24
N CYS A 25 -15.25 -7.27 -4.74
CA CYS A 25 -16.45 -8.01 -4.32
C CYS A 25 -16.99 -8.92 -5.43
N ALA A 26 -16.96 -8.47 -6.68
CA ALA A 26 -17.43 -9.27 -7.82
C ALA A 26 -16.58 -10.53 -8.08
N TYR A 27 -15.33 -10.54 -7.61
CA TYR A 27 -14.38 -11.62 -7.85
C TYR A 27 -13.82 -12.20 -6.54
N ASN A 28 -14.51 -11.98 -5.44
CA ASN A 28 -13.98 -12.24 -4.10
C ASN A 28 -13.51 -13.69 -3.92
N SER A 29 -14.32 -14.65 -4.32
CA SER A 29 -13.98 -16.09 -4.21
C SER A 29 -12.78 -16.46 -5.08
N SER A 30 -12.71 -15.93 -6.30
CA SER A 30 -11.61 -16.17 -7.22
C SER A 30 -10.30 -15.59 -6.67
N LEU A 31 -10.32 -14.35 -6.17
CA LEU A 31 -9.15 -13.72 -5.58
C LEU A 31 -8.66 -14.46 -4.34
N ASN A 32 -9.58 -14.87 -3.49
CA ASN A 32 -9.26 -15.62 -2.26
C ASN A 32 -8.51 -16.93 -2.57
N ARG A 33 -8.96 -17.65 -3.60
CA ARG A 33 -8.35 -18.94 -3.99
C ARG A 33 -6.97 -18.78 -4.63
N ARG A 34 -6.67 -17.62 -5.20
CA ARG A 34 -5.40 -17.42 -5.92
C ARG A 34 -4.20 -17.23 -4.99
N HIS A 35 -4.43 -16.83 -3.76
CA HIS A 35 -3.38 -16.60 -2.75
C HIS A 35 -2.23 -15.76 -3.31
N LEU A 36 -2.55 -14.58 -3.85
CA LEU A 36 -1.57 -13.73 -4.51
C LEU A 36 -0.64 -13.04 -3.49
N LYS A 37 0.60 -12.84 -3.85
CA LYS A 37 1.48 -11.93 -3.10
C LYS A 37 1.01 -10.49 -3.24
N SER A 38 1.16 -9.69 -2.20
CA SER A 38 0.81 -8.27 -2.20
C SER A 38 1.83 -7.42 -1.47
N ALA A 39 1.89 -6.15 -1.83
CA ALA A 39 2.72 -5.15 -1.15
C ALA A 39 2.03 -3.80 -1.20
N LEU A 40 2.35 -2.90 -0.27
CA LEU A 40 1.84 -1.54 -0.22
C LEU A 40 2.97 -0.54 -0.38
N LEU A 41 2.81 0.40 -1.29
CA LEU A 41 3.69 1.56 -1.44
C LEU A 41 2.86 2.82 -1.24
N THR A 42 3.24 3.66 -0.28
CA THR A 42 2.50 4.90 -0.01
C THR A 42 3.43 6.00 0.44
N VAL A 43 3.02 7.25 0.22
CA VAL A 43 3.73 8.44 0.64
C VAL A 43 2.78 9.43 1.27
N ALA A 44 3.28 10.26 2.19
CA ALA A 44 2.51 11.31 2.83
C ALA A 44 3.36 12.56 3.04
N TRP A 45 2.69 13.71 3.11
CA TRP A 45 3.33 14.98 3.42
C TRP A 45 3.84 15.01 4.86
N ASN A 46 2.98 14.67 5.82
CA ASN A 46 3.32 14.74 7.23
C ASN A 46 4.15 13.53 7.69
N SER A 47 4.82 13.68 8.83
CA SER A 47 5.76 12.68 9.35
C SER A 47 5.48 12.29 10.81
N GLN A 48 4.24 12.47 11.27
CA GLN A 48 3.84 12.00 12.58
C GLN A 48 3.87 10.47 12.65
N ASP A 49 4.12 9.91 13.80
CA ASP A 49 4.22 8.45 13.97
C ASP A 49 2.90 7.72 13.65
N TRP A 50 1.76 8.41 13.80
CA TRP A 50 0.43 7.86 13.50
C TRP A 50 -0.03 8.09 12.05
N THR A 51 0.80 8.73 11.20
CA THR A 51 0.41 9.15 9.84
C THR A 51 -0.20 8.01 9.02
N PHE A 52 0.41 6.84 9.03
CA PHE A 52 -0.05 5.70 8.21
C PHE A 52 -0.86 4.66 8.99
N GLU A 53 -1.17 4.89 10.25
CA GLU A 53 -1.81 3.90 11.11
C GLU A 53 -3.12 3.37 10.53
N ALA A 54 -3.99 4.27 10.07
CA ALA A 54 -5.29 3.88 9.51
C ALA A 54 -5.14 3.14 8.17
N LEU A 55 -4.29 3.64 7.27
CA LEU A 55 -4.07 2.97 5.97
C LEU A 55 -3.39 1.61 6.15
N GLU A 56 -2.42 1.51 7.02
CA GLU A 56 -1.75 0.25 7.32
C GLU A 56 -2.74 -0.79 7.85
N ALA A 57 -3.59 -0.39 8.79
CA ALA A 57 -4.64 -1.27 9.32
C ALA A 57 -5.62 -1.70 8.23
N HIS A 58 -6.02 -0.77 7.36
CA HIS A 58 -6.91 -1.06 6.25
C HIS A 58 -6.27 -2.08 5.29
N TYR A 59 -5.02 -1.85 4.88
CA TYR A 59 -4.29 -2.76 4.00
C TYR A 59 -4.17 -4.16 4.62
N LYS A 60 -3.74 -4.25 5.86
CA LYS A 60 -3.59 -5.53 6.56
C LYS A 60 -4.91 -6.30 6.66
N THR A 61 -6.00 -5.59 6.96
CA THR A 61 -7.34 -6.19 7.02
C THR A 61 -7.77 -6.70 5.64
N LEU A 62 -7.56 -5.90 4.60
CA LEU A 62 -7.91 -6.26 3.23
C LEU A 62 -7.18 -7.53 2.77
N VAL A 63 -5.85 -7.55 2.90
CA VAL A 63 -5.05 -8.69 2.43
C VAL A 63 -5.35 -9.96 3.24
N ARG A 64 -5.67 -9.82 4.52
CA ARG A 64 -6.11 -10.93 5.35
C ARG A 64 -7.44 -11.50 4.87
N TYR A 65 -8.41 -10.63 4.60
CA TYR A 65 -9.74 -11.04 4.15
C TYR A 65 -9.71 -11.77 2.81
N ILE A 66 -8.94 -11.25 1.83
CA ILE A 66 -8.85 -11.86 0.50
C ILE A 66 -7.76 -12.92 0.39
N ASN A 67 -7.14 -13.28 1.52
CA ASN A 67 -6.14 -14.35 1.60
C ASN A 67 -4.91 -14.10 0.72
N PHE A 68 -4.46 -12.84 0.65
CA PHE A 68 -3.20 -12.51 -0.01
C PHE A 68 -2.04 -12.68 0.96
N GLU A 69 -0.86 -12.95 0.42
CA GLU A 69 0.38 -13.00 1.20
C GLU A 69 1.00 -11.61 1.25
N ASP A 70 1.08 -11.01 2.44
CA ASP A 70 1.67 -9.69 2.64
C ASP A 70 3.20 -9.77 2.58
N MET A 71 3.79 -9.21 1.53
CA MET A 71 5.24 -9.18 1.33
C MET A 71 5.90 -7.94 1.94
N GLY A 72 5.12 -7.03 2.49
CA GLY A 72 5.64 -5.85 3.15
C GLY A 72 5.10 -4.54 2.58
N MET A 73 5.56 -3.44 3.17
CA MET A 73 5.12 -2.10 2.78
C MET A 73 6.26 -1.10 2.90
N VAL A 74 6.17 -0.05 2.07
CA VAL A 74 7.03 1.12 2.17
C VAL A 74 6.14 2.32 2.49
N LEU A 75 6.36 2.91 3.66
CA LEU A 75 5.60 4.02 4.19
C LEU A 75 6.48 5.28 4.15
N GLY A 76 6.26 6.12 3.15
CA GLY A 76 7.09 7.31 2.90
C GLY A 76 6.64 8.52 3.69
N TYR A 77 7.15 8.69 4.89
CA TYR A 77 6.91 9.89 5.71
C TYR A 77 7.63 11.09 5.13
N GLY A 78 7.03 12.28 5.23
CA GLY A 78 7.65 13.53 4.79
C GLY A 78 7.96 13.61 3.30
N CYS A 79 7.15 12.97 2.47
CA CYS A 79 7.32 12.90 1.01
C CYS A 79 6.27 13.78 0.30
N GLY A 80 6.29 15.08 0.57
CA GLY A 80 5.30 16.01 0.02
C GLY A 80 5.48 16.33 -1.45
N THR A 81 6.69 16.14 -2.00
CA THR A 81 6.99 16.37 -3.42
C THR A 81 7.83 15.21 -3.96
N PRO A 82 7.86 15.00 -5.30
CA PRO A 82 8.72 13.98 -5.90
C PRO A 82 10.21 14.17 -5.56
N SER A 83 10.70 15.42 -5.48
CA SER A 83 12.09 15.66 -5.12
C SER A 83 12.40 15.30 -3.68
N MET A 84 11.49 15.55 -2.76
CA MET A 84 11.63 15.12 -1.36
C MET A 84 11.69 13.61 -1.25
N THR A 85 10.86 12.91 -1.99
CA THR A 85 10.85 11.44 -2.03
C THR A 85 12.18 10.91 -2.58
N ARG A 86 12.65 11.47 -3.70
CA ARG A 86 13.90 11.03 -4.32
C ARG A 86 15.13 11.26 -3.43
N ALA A 87 15.12 12.33 -2.64
CA ALA A 87 16.22 12.65 -1.72
C ALA A 87 16.26 11.77 -0.47
N GLY A 88 15.17 11.06 -0.16
CA GLY A 88 15.05 10.22 1.02
C GLY A 88 15.44 8.76 0.79
N LYS A 89 15.22 7.95 1.79
CA LYS A 89 15.55 6.51 1.80
C LYS A 89 14.50 5.61 1.13
N TYR A 90 13.32 6.13 0.83
CA TYR A 90 12.18 5.31 0.44
C TYR A 90 12.30 4.68 -0.96
N PRO A 91 12.89 5.34 -1.97
CA PRO A 91 13.14 4.68 -3.25
C PRO A 91 14.01 3.43 -3.13
N GLU A 92 15.06 3.48 -2.30
CA GLU A 92 15.92 2.33 -2.02
C GLU A 92 15.14 1.22 -1.31
N MET A 93 14.32 1.58 -0.33
CA MET A 93 13.45 0.61 0.36
C MET A 93 12.49 -0.07 -0.61
N ALA A 94 11.88 0.70 -1.50
CA ALA A 94 10.98 0.16 -2.52
C ALA A 94 11.70 -0.78 -3.49
N TYR A 95 12.92 -0.41 -3.90
CA TYR A 95 13.75 -1.25 -4.74
C TYR A 95 14.08 -2.60 -4.06
N LYS A 96 14.50 -2.54 -2.80
CA LYS A 96 14.80 -3.76 -2.02
C LYS A 96 13.57 -4.64 -1.83
N LEU A 97 12.43 -4.04 -1.53
CA LEU A 97 11.17 -4.78 -1.44
C LEU A 97 10.86 -5.47 -2.77
N GLY A 98 10.97 -4.73 -3.88
CA GLY A 98 10.73 -5.28 -5.21
C GLY A 98 11.64 -6.48 -5.53
N ARG A 99 12.90 -6.42 -5.12
CA ARG A 99 13.84 -7.52 -5.32
C ARG A 99 13.51 -8.76 -4.49
N SER A 100 12.82 -8.60 -3.38
CA SER A 100 12.46 -9.71 -2.48
C SER A 100 11.19 -10.44 -2.88
N LEU A 101 10.46 -9.91 -3.84
CA LEU A 101 9.16 -10.48 -4.26
C LEU A 101 9.29 -11.73 -5.19
#